data_b8f4b5bf28da43012c71a9d74c4c4590
#
_entry.id   b8f4b5bf28da43012c71a9d74c4c4590
#
_cell.length_a   1.000
_cell.length_b   1.000
_cell.length_c   1.000
_cell.angle_alpha   90.00
_cell.angle_beta   90.00
_cell.angle_gamma   90.00
#
_symmetry.space_group_name_H-M   'P 1'
#
loop_
_entity.id
_entity.type
_entity.pdbx_description
1 polymer ?
#
loop_
_entity_poly.entity_id
_entity_poly.type
_entity_poly.pdbx_seq_one_letter_code
_entity_poly.pdbx_strand_id
1 'polypeptide(L)'
;LEPIGTGPAEARATPPATARAPSPSTSTALSASASAQPGDATDPAEVACSHCGLPVPAVLIDVESPTQFCCGGCRQVYALLHECGLERYYAYRDAAEAPPQRALTSGRDYGELDTDDFRALYCRPGPEGTLRIELYLEGVHCSACVWLVEKLPALLPGVRETTLDFVRRVVRITWEPAEISLSRIA
;
A
#
# COMPACT_ATOMS: atom_id res chain seq x y z
N LEU A 1 8.14 37.62 43.20
CA LEU A 1 8.88 38.77 42.60
C LEU A 1 9.19 38.41 41.16
N GLU A 2 8.37 38.95 40.25
CA GLU A 2 8.60 39.08 38.81
C GLU A 2 9.77 40.04 38.52
N PRO A 3 10.29 40.13 37.25
CA PRO A 3 9.50 40.69 36.15
C PRO A 3 9.68 40.04 34.75
N ILE A 4 8.62 39.99 34.05
CA ILE A 4 8.26 40.42 32.67
C ILE A 4 9.42 40.99 31.83
N GLY A 5 9.71 40.31 30.71
CA GLY A 5 10.51 40.81 29.59
C GLY A 5 9.75 40.63 28.28
N THR A 6 9.29 41.75 27.77
CA THR A 6 8.60 42.03 26.52
C THR A 6 9.39 41.61 25.28
N GLY A 7 8.68 41.12 24.22
CA GLY A 7 9.19 40.84 22.87
C GLY A 7 9.59 42.06 22.04
N PRO A 8 9.94 41.83 20.78
CA PRO A 8 9.21 42.51 19.70
C PRO A 8 8.82 41.56 18.56
N ALA A 9 7.63 41.65 18.12
CA ALA A 9 7.00 42.23 16.93
C ALA A 9 7.59 41.87 15.57
N GLU A 10 6.78 41.13 14.81
CA GLU A 10 6.45 41.22 13.38
C GLU A 10 7.53 41.55 12.34
N ALA A 11 7.67 40.61 11.41
CA ALA A 11 7.90 40.96 10.01
C ALA A 11 6.96 40.13 9.11
N ARG A 12 5.88 40.77 8.72
CA ARG A 12 5.00 40.35 7.60
C ARG A 12 5.78 40.41 6.33
N ALA A 13 5.99 39.28 5.67
CA ALA A 13 6.45 39.22 4.29
C ALA A 13 5.25 39.11 3.34
N THR A 14 5.09 40.12 2.52
CA THR A 14 4.13 40.26 1.41
C THR A 14 4.50 39.30 0.27
N PRO A 15 3.56 38.63 -0.41
CA PRO A 15 3.87 37.84 -1.59
C PRO A 15 4.04 38.72 -2.83
N PRO A 16 4.95 38.38 -3.77
CA PRO A 16 5.08 39.11 -5.02
C PRO A 16 3.99 38.73 -6.02
N ALA A 17 3.66 39.73 -6.79
CA ALA A 17 2.58 39.81 -7.78
C ALA A 17 2.73 38.86 -8.97
N THR A 18 1.57 38.37 -9.38
CA THR A 18 1.10 38.00 -10.72
C THR A 18 2.08 38.19 -11.88
N ALA A 19 2.46 37.07 -12.52
CA ALA A 19 2.91 37.05 -13.90
C ALA A 19 1.81 36.46 -14.80
N ARG A 20 1.42 37.26 -15.75
CA ARG A 20 0.38 37.14 -16.75
C ARG A 20 0.71 36.02 -17.76
N ALA A 21 -0.22 35.12 -18.01
CA ALA A 21 -0.17 34.12 -19.07
C ALA A 21 -0.28 34.75 -20.48
N PRO A 22 0.41 34.22 -21.50
CA PRO A 22 0.09 34.52 -22.89
C PRO A 22 -1.00 33.59 -23.43
N SER A 23 -1.91 34.18 -24.16
CA SER A 23 -3.03 33.56 -24.87
C SER A 23 -2.58 32.68 -26.04
N PRO A 24 -3.34 31.64 -26.43
CA PRO A 24 -2.99 30.77 -27.53
C PRO A 24 -3.39 31.34 -28.87
N SER A 25 -2.49 31.24 -29.83
CA SER A 25 -2.76 31.49 -31.25
C SER A 25 -3.30 30.22 -31.91
N THR A 26 -4.37 30.43 -32.60
CA THR A 26 -5.11 29.59 -33.56
C THR A 26 -4.24 29.10 -34.72
N SER A 27 -4.41 27.86 -35.11
CA SER A 27 -4.52 27.26 -36.46
C SER A 27 -3.95 25.83 -36.40
N THR A 28 -4.54 24.81 -36.94
CA THR A 28 -5.18 24.51 -38.18
C THR A 28 -5.73 23.09 -38.08
N ALA A 29 -6.93 22.88 -38.55
CA ALA A 29 -7.55 21.59 -38.72
C ALA A 29 -6.79 20.73 -39.73
N LEU A 30 -6.56 19.45 -39.39
CA LEU A 30 -6.46 18.37 -40.36
C LEU A 30 -7.31 17.22 -39.87
N SER A 31 -8.39 17.01 -40.58
CA SER A 31 -9.23 15.80 -40.53
C SER A 31 -8.45 14.55 -40.87
N ALA A 32 -8.60 13.50 -40.10
CA ALA A 32 -8.66 12.11 -40.58
C ALA A 32 -9.16 11.24 -39.41
N SER A 33 -10.42 10.93 -39.44
CA SER A 33 -11.02 9.59 -39.58
C SER A 33 -10.32 8.46 -38.78
N ALA A 34 -10.98 8.02 -37.79
CA ALA A 34 -11.40 6.65 -37.52
C ALA A 34 -11.65 6.49 -36.03
N SER A 35 -12.82 6.85 -35.61
CA SER A 35 -13.47 6.33 -34.43
C SER A 35 -13.65 4.82 -34.60
N ALA A 36 -12.73 4.05 -34.11
CA ALA A 36 -13.01 2.68 -33.69
C ALA A 36 -13.42 2.77 -32.23
N GLN A 37 -14.67 2.89 -31.95
CA GLN A 37 -15.26 2.47 -30.71
C GLN A 37 -15.05 0.95 -30.64
N PRO A 38 -14.41 0.39 -29.62
CA PRO A 38 -14.54 -1.04 -29.36
C PRO A 38 -15.99 -1.23 -28.91
N GLY A 39 -16.73 -1.91 -29.78
CA GLY A 39 -18.09 -2.31 -29.55
C GLY A 39 -18.23 -3.09 -28.27
N ASP A 40 -19.35 -2.84 -27.67
CA ASP A 40 -20.08 -3.72 -26.76
C ASP A 40 -20.12 -5.15 -27.35
N ALA A 41 -19.05 -5.89 -27.05
CA ALA A 41 -19.03 -7.33 -27.16
C ALA A 41 -19.18 -7.80 -25.70
N THR A 42 -20.37 -8.26 -25.39
CA THR A 42 -20.68 -9.08 -24.23
C THR A 42 -19.78 -10.32 -24.32
N ASP A 43 -18.61 -10.21 -23.73
CA ASP A 43 -17.57 -11.23 -23.70
C ASP A 43 -18.04 -12.37 -22.79
N PRO A 44 -17.81 -13.64 -23.15
CA PRO A 44 -18.21 -14.77 -22.32
C PRO A 44 -17.58 -14.65 -20.95
N ALA A 45 -18.41 -14.66 -19.92
CA ALA A 45 -18.18 -14.45 -18.49
C ALA A 45 -16.68 -14.36 -18.14
N GLU A 46 -16.20 -13.14 -18.06
CA GLU A 46 -14.81 -12.85 -17.74
C GLU A 46 -14.47 -13.47 -16.39
N VAL A 47 -13.59 -14.47 -16.37
CA VAL A 47 -13.24 -15.19 -15.15
C VAL A 47 -12.48 -14.26 -14.25
N ALA A 48 -13.05 -13.98 -13.07
CA ALA A 48 -12.45 -13.08 -12.09
C ALA A 48 -11.44 -13.80 -11.19
N CYS A 49 -10.37 -13.10 -10.84
CA CYS A 49 -9.36 -13.58 -9.90
C CYS A 49 -9.93 -13.71 -8.49
N SER A 50 -9.82 -14.89 -7.89
CA SER A 50 -10.33 -15.20 -6.55
C SER A 50 -9.73 -14.32 -5.45
N HIS A 51 -8.50 -13.79 -5.66
CA HIS A 51 -7.88 -12.89 -4.68
C HIS A 51 -8.22 -11.41 -4.93
N CYS A 52 -8.07 -10.88 -6.12
CA CYS A 52 -8.17 -9.42 -6.36
C CYS A 52 -9.38 -8.98 -7.18
N GLY A 53 -10.15 -9.91 -7.76
CA GLY A 53 -11.33 -9.61 -8.57
C GLY A 53 -11.03 -9.13 -10.00
N LEU A 54 -9.76 -8.93 -10.38
CA LEU A 54 -9.39 -8.55 -11.75
C LEU A 54 -9.56 -9.73 -12.73
N PRO A 55 -9.76 -9.45 -14.03
CA PRO A 55 -9.82 -10.48 -15.05
C PRO A 55 -8.61 -11.40 -15.05
N VAL A 56 -8.84 -12.70 -15.20
CA VAL A 56 -7.79 -13.70 -15.34
C VAL A 56 -7.43 -13.84 -16.81
N PRO A 57 -6.15 -13.66 -17.20
CA PRO A 57 -5.72 -13.92 -18.56
C PRO A 57 -6.07 -15.36 -19.00
N ALA A 58 -6.60 -15.53 -20.22
CA ALA A 58 -7.06 -16.81 -20.73
C ALA A 58 -6.01 -17.94 -20.59
N VAL A 59 -4.73 -17.60 -20.73
CA VAL A 59 -3.60 -18.55 -20.62
C VAL A 59 -3.35 -19.03 -19.19
N LEU A 60 -3.94 -18.38 -18.18
CA LEU A 60 -3.81 -18.72 -16.76
C LEU A 60 -5.07 -19.38 -16.19
N ILE A 61 -6.12 -19.50 -16.98
CA ILE A 61 -7.36 -20.16 -16.55
C ILE A 61 -7.11 -21.66 -16.42
N ASP A 62 -7.33 -22.18 -15.23
CA ASP A 62 -7.30 -23.61 -14.92
C ASP A 62 -8.74 -24.14 -14.83
N VAL A 63 -9.18 -24.86 -15.86
CA VAL A 63 -10.56 -25.35 -15.97
C VAL A 63 -10.92 -26.41 -14.92
N GLU A 64 -9.92 -27.03 -14.29
CA GLU A 64 -10.13 -28.05 -13.26
C GLU A 64 -10.17 -27.43 -11.83
N SER A 65 -9.73 -26.17 -11.70
CA SER A 65 -9.69 -25.48 -10.41
C SER A 65 -10.91 -24.59 -10.19
N PRO A 66 -11.58 -24.66 -9.03
CA PRO A 66 -12.66 -23.72 -8.68
C PRO A 66 -12.14 -22.32 -8.36
N THR A 67 -10.82 -22.18 -8.10
CA THR A 67 -10.18 -20.90 -7.79
C THR A 67 -9.26 -20.46 -8.91
N GLN A 68 -9.43 -19.22 -9.38
CA GLN A 68 -8.70 -18.67 -10.51
C GLN A 68 -7.84 -17.49 -10.09
N PHE A 69 -6.66 -17.33 -10.68
CA PHE A 69 -5.72 -16.29 -10.28
C PHE A 69 -5.09 -15.59 -11.49
N CYS A 70 -5.12 -14.24 -11.46
CA CYS A 70 -4.55 -13.42 -12.53
C CYS A 70 -3.00 -13.39 -12.54
N CYS A 71 -2.36 -13.83 -11.46
CA CYS A 71 -0.90 -13.93 -11.35
C CYS A 71 -0.47 -14.83 -10.18
N GLY A 72 0.82 -15.17 -10.13
CA GLY A 72 1.40 -15.97 -9.03
C GLY A 72 1.32 -15.27 -7.66
N GLY A 73 1.47 -13.96 -7.61
CA GLY A 73 1.33 -13.19 -6.36
C GLY A 73 -0.06 -13.32 -5.74
N CYS A 74 -1.12 -13.20 -6.55
CA CYS A 74 -2.48 -13.39 -6.07
C CYS A 74 -2.72 -14.81 -5.53
N ARG A 75 -2.15 -15.82 -6.17
CA ARG A 75 -2.23 -17.21 -5.70
C ARG A 75 -1.56 -17.38 -4.34
N GLN A 76 -0.36 -16.82 -4.16
CA GLN A 76 0.38 -16.92 -2.90
C GLN A 76 -0.33 -16.21 -1.75
N VAL A 77 -0.80 -14.98 -1.97
CA VAL A 77 -1.53 -14.23 -0.94
C VAL A 77 -2.84 -14.92 -0.58
N TYR A 78 -3.56 -15.46 -1.57
CA TYR A 78 -4.77 -16.22 -1.33
C TYR A 78 -4.51 -17.45 -0.43
N ALA A 79 -3.50 -18.25 -0.76
CA ALA A 79 -3.11 -19.40 0.03
C ALA A 79 -2.73 -19.01 1.46
N LEU A 80 -1.89 -17.98 1.62
CA LEU A 80 -1.47 -17.48 2.93
C LEU A 80 -2.65 -17.03 3.79
N LEU A 81 -3.59 -16.28 3.23
CA LEU A 81 -4.78 -15.82 3.95
C LEU A 81 -5.64 -16.98 4.44
N HIS A 82 -5.79 -18.02 3.63
CA HIS A 82 -6.54 -19.24 4.01
C HIS A 82 -5.78 -20.07 5.06
N GLU A 83 -4.48 -20.28 4.89
CA GLU A 83 -3.64 -21.01 5.85
C GLU A 83 -3.62 -20.33 7.23
N CYS A 84 -3.69 -19.01 7.26
CA CYS A 84 -3.71 -18.21 8.50
C CYS A 84 -5.11 -17.98 9.07
N GLY A 85 -6.18 -18.50 8.48
CA GLY A 85 -7.56 -18.28 8.94
C GLY A 85 -8.03 -16.84 8.81
N LEU A 86 -7.55 -16.12 7.77
CA LEU A 86 -7.81 -14.71 7.54
C LEU A 86 -8.79 -14.44 6.39
N GLU A 87 -9.67 -15.39 6.06
CA GLU A 87 -10.64 -15.29 4.95
C GLU A 87 -11.59 -14.09 5.11
N ARG A 88 -11.76 -13.57 6.33
CA ARG A 88 -12.50 -12.33 6.57
C ARG A 88 -11.94 -11.11 5.80
N TYR A 89 -10.69 -11.18 5.35
CA TYR A 89 -10.12 -10.21 4.43
C TYR A 89 -11.01 -9.99 3.21
N TYR A 90 -11.54 -11.08 2.61
CA TYR A 90 -12.39 -10.97 1.42
C TYR A 90 -13.71 -10.25 1.69
N ALA A 91 -14.32 -10.47 2.86
CA ALA A 91 -15.52 -9.75 3.26
C ALA A 91 -15.27 -8.22 3.39
N TYR A 92 -14.11 -7.83 3.93
CA TYR A 92 -13.74 -6.41 4.01
C TYR A 92 -13.37 -5.82 2.65
N ARG A 93 -12.68 -6.60 1.79
CA ARG A 93 -12.36 -6.20 0.42
C ARG A 93 -13.65 -5.96 -0.38
N ASP A 94 -14.59 -6.89 -0.32
CA ASP A 94 -15.82 -6.83 -1.10
C ASP A 94 -16.77 -5.73 -0.62
N ALA A 95 -16.70 -5.39 0.68
CA ALA A 95 -17.43 -4.26 1.25
C ALA A 95 -16.76 -2.89 0.97
N ALA A 96 -15.49 -2.88 0.54
CA ALA A 96 -14.79 -1.66 0.19
C ALA A 96 -15.12 -1.27 -1.25
N GLU A 97 -15.53 -0.02 -1.49
CA GLU A 97 -15.73 0.53 -2.83
C GLU A 97 -14.41 0.84 -3.57
N ALA A 98 -13.33 0.19 -3.16
CA ALA A 98 -12.02 0.39 -3.76
C ALA A 98 -11.87 -0.44 -5.05
N PRO A 99 -11.22 0.10 -6.10
CA PRO A 99 -11.01 -0.65 -7.32
C PRO A 99 -10.15 -1.90 -7.06
N PRO A 100 -10.40 -3.01 -7.78
CA PRO A 100 -9.60 -4.21 -7.68
C PRO A 100 -8.12 -3.94 -7.98
N GLN A 101 -7.23 -4.47 -7.16
CA GLN A 101 -5.78 -4.31 -7.35
C GLN A 101 -5.06 -5.64 -7.17
N ARG A 102 -4.05 -5.86 -8.01
CA ARG A 102 -3.21 -7.05 -7.91
C ARG A 102 -2.37 -7.00 -6.64
N ALA A 103 -2.17 -8.15 -6.02
CA ALA A 103 -1.13 -8.30 -5.02
C ALA A 103 0.24 -8.15 -5.71
N LEU A 104 0.97 -7.12 -5.33
CA LEU A 104 2.32 -6.88 -5.82
C LEU A 104 3.30 -7.44 -4.79
N THR A 105 4.02 -8.48 -5.17
CA THR A 105 5.21 -8.90 -4.42
C THR A 105 6.40 -8.22 -5.07
N SER A 106 7.17 -7.47 -4.29
CA SER A 106 8.33 -6.75 -4.82
C SER A 106 9.41 -7.71 -5.32
N GLY A 107 9.44 -8.94 -4.83
CA GLY A 107 10.55 -9.89 -5.04
C GLY A 107 11.89 -9.38 -4.54
N ARG A 108 11.88 -8.30 -3.74
CA ARG A 108 13.06 -7.63 -3.23
C ARG A 108 13.58 -8.35 -2.01
N ASP A 109 14.88 -8.49 -1.92
CA ASP A 109 15.55 -8.87 -0.70
C ASP A 109 15.68 -7.62 0.19
N TYR A 110 15.21 -7.71 1.41
CA TYR A 110 15.26 -6.64 2.40
C TYR A 110 16.36 -6.87 3.44
N GLY A 111 17.40 -7.67 3.15
CA GLY A 111 18.49 -7.97 4.07
C GLY A 111 19.23 -6.73 4.59
N GLU A 112 19.23 -5.64 3.83
CA GLU A 112 19.79 -4.36 4.27
C GLU A 112 19.13 -3.78 5.53
N LEU A 113 17.86 -4.12 5.79
CA LEU A 113 17.14 -3.65 6.98
C LEU A 113 17.64 -4.28 8.28
N ASP A 114 18.37 -5.39 8.20
CA ASP A 114 18.87 -6.12 9.36
C ASP A 114 20.28 -5.68 9.78
N THR A 115 20.91 -4.76 9.04
CA THR A 115 22.25 -4.27 9.39
C THR A 115 22.22 -3.40 10.66
N ASP A 116 23.30 -3.42 11.43
CA ASP A 116 23.41 -2.61 12.64
C ASP A 116 23.37 -1.11 12.34
N ASP A 117 23.95 -0.70 11.20
CA ASP A 117 23.91 0.70 10.74
C ASP A 117 22.49 1.16 10.45
N PHE A 118 21.69 0.32 9.76
CA PHE A 118 20.29 0.62 9.50
C PHE A 118 19.50 0.72 10.81
N ARG A 119 19.69 -0.23 11.71
CA ARG A 119 19.02 -0.22 13.02
C ARG A 119 19.37 1.02 13.84
N ALA A 120 20.65 1.40 13.87
CA ALA A 120 21.10 2.59 14.62
C ALA A 120 20.49 3.89 14.08
N LEU A 121 20.29 3.98 12.76
CA LEU A 121 19.76 5.19 12.11
C LEU A 121 18.23 5.29 12.20
N TYR A 122 17.52 4.20 11.96
CA TYR A 122 16.08 4.22 11.71
C TYR A 122 15.23 3.60 12.82
N CYS A 123 15.79 2.72 13.65
CA CYS A 123 15.06 2.09 14.73
C CYS A 123 15.17 2.89 16.03
N ARG A 124 14.15 2.81 16.85
CA ARG A 124 14.11 3.41 18.19
C ARG A 124 13.94 2.32 19.23
N PRO A 125 14.64 2.39 20.38
CA PRO A 125 14.40 1.46 21.47
C PRO A 125 12.95 1.55 21.96
N GLY A 126 12.35 0.39 22.18
CA GLY A 126 11.06 0.20 22.82
C GLY A 126 11.22 -0.39 24.24
N PRO A 127 10.09 -0.67 24.91
CA PRO A 127 10.12 -1.35 26.21
C PRO A 127 10.65 -2.78 26.08
N GLU A 128 11.19 -3.33 27.15
CA GLU A 128 11.57 -4.76 27.28
C GLU A 128 12.54 -5.28 26.20
N GLY A 129 13.41 -4.41 25.66
CA GLY A 129 14.36 -4.81 24.62
C GLY A 129 13.80 -4.87 23.22
N THR A 130 12.57 -4.45 23.01
CA THR A 130 11.97 -4.31 21.67
C THR A 130 12.60 -3.16 20.87
N LEU A 131 12.45 -3.22 19.55
CA LEU A 131 12.73 -2.11 18.65
C LEU A 131 11.43 -1.61 18.01
N ARG A 132 11.44 -0.34 17.63
CA ARG A 132 10.35 0.32 16.91
C ARG A 132 10.86 1.00 15.66
N ILE A 133 10.10 0.89 14.58
CA ILE A 133 10.35 1.57 13.30
C ILE A 133 9.05 2.11 12.73
N GLU A 134 9.17 3.13 11.88
CA GLU A 134 8.11 3.61 11.00
C GLU A 134 8.50 3.34 9.54
N LEU A 135 7.66 2.63 8.82
CA LEU A 135 7.85 2.29 7.41
C LEU A 135 6.72 2.88 6.57
N TYR A 136 7.06 3.38 5.39
CA TYR A 136 6.06 3.78 4.40
C TYR A 136 5.56 2.54 3.66
N LEU A 137 4.23 2.39 3.56
CA LEU A 137 3.59 1.28 2.87
C LEU A 137 3.06 1.72 1.50
N GLU A 138 3.59 1.12 0.47
CA GLU A 138 3.01 1.22 -0.87
C GLU A 138 1.82 0.24 -0.98
N GLY A 139 0.83 0.60 -1.78
CA GLY A 139 -0.26 -0.31 -2.10
C GLY A 139 -1.35 -0.48 -1.04
N VAL A 140 -1.41 0.37 -0.01
CA VAL A 140 -2.51 0.36 0.96
C VAL A 140 -3.68 1.18 0.42
N HIS A 141 -4.80 0.51 0.10
CA HIS A 141 -5.91 1.15 -0.62
C HIS A 141 -7.28 1.01 0.06
N CYS A 142 -7.43 0.08 1.01
CA CYS A 142 -8.73 -0.22 1.58
C CYS A 142 -8.63 -0.67 3.05
N SER A 143 -9.79 -0.73 3.70
CA SER A 143 -9.92 -1.20 5.09
C SER A 143 -9.39 -2.62 5.31
N ALA A 144 -9.45 -3.48 4.29
CA ALA A 144 -8.90 -4.83 4.36
C ALA A 144 -7.37 -4.82 4.54
N CYS A 145 -6.67 -3.89 3.85
CA CYS A 145 -5.23 -3.72 4.02
C CYS A 145 -4.89 -3.26 5.45
N VAL A 146 -5.66 -2.31 5.99
CA VAL A 146 -5.50 -1.83 7.38
C VAL A 146 -5.66 -2.99 8.36
N TRP A 147 -6.77 -3.74 8.21
CA TRP A 147 -7.06 -4.89 9.06
C TRP A 147 -5.94 -5.94 9.00
N LEU A 148 -5.41 -6.24 7.81
CA LEU A 148 -4.35 -7.22 7.64
C LEU A 148 -3.04 -6.80 8.35
N VAL A 149 -2.65 -5.53 8.22
CA VAL A 149 -1.47 -4.98 8.91
C VAL A 149 -1.64 -5.04 10.43
N GLU A 150 -2.83 -4.75 10.95
CA GLU A 150 -3.12 -4.86 12.38
C GLU A 150 -3.09 -6.31 12.91
N LYS A 151 -3.18 -7.30 12.01
CA LYS A 151 -3.07 -8.72 12.37
C LYS A 151 -1.63 -9.25 12.41
N LEU A 152 -0.65 -8.50 11.96
CA LEU A 152 0.76 -8.94 11.96
C LEU A 152 1.24 -9.48 13.32
N PRO A 153 0.89 -8.90 14.49
CA PRO A 153 1.30 -9.47 15.77
C PRO A 153 0.77 -10.88 16.04
N ALA A 154 -0.37 -11.23 15.45
CA ALA A 154 -0.95 -12.57 15.58
C ALA A 154 -0.35 -13.57 14.57
N LEU A 155 0.20 -13.07 13.45
CA LEU A 155 0.74 -13.88 12.35
C LEU A 155 2.23 -14.13 12.48
N LEU A 156 2.96 -13.16 13.02
CA LEU A 156 4.42 -13.16 13.09
C LEU A 156 4.87 -13.14 14.56
N PRO A 157 5.22 -14.30 15.14
CA PRO A 157 5.82 -14.34 16.46
C PRO A 157 7.03 -13.40 16.52
N GLY A 158 7.14 -12.61 17.57
CA GLY A 158 8.15 -11.56 17.72
C GLY A 158 7.68 -10.16 17.32
N VAL A 159 6.62 -10.01 16.54
CA VAL A 159 5.95 -8.72 16.37
C VAL A 159 5.01 -8.49 17.55
N ARG A 160 5.18 -7.37 18.26
CA ARG A 160 4.40 -7.05 19.47
C ARG A 160 3.23 -6.12 19.19
N GLU A 161 3.44 -5.14 18.34
CA GLU A 161 2.44 -4.14 18.01
C GLU A 161 2.61 -3.62 16.59
N THR A 162 1.50 -3.38 15.91
CA THR A 162 1.46 -2.67 14.65
C THR A 162 0.34 -1.63 14.67
N THR A 163 0.63 -0.44 14.18
CA THR A 163 -0.34 0.64 14.03
C THR A 163 -0.17 1.27 12.66
N LEU A 164 -1.24 1.36 11.89
CA LEU A 164 -1.22 1.95 10.56
C LEU A 164 -1.90 3.32 10.55
N ASP A 165 -1.15 4.36 10.21
CA ASP A 165 -1.71 5.64 9.79
C ASP A 165 -2.05 5.55 8.29
N PHE A 166 -3.32 5.32 8.00
CA PHE A 166 -3.81 5.13 6.65
C PHE A 166 -3.65 6.39 5.78
N VAL A 167 -3.83 7.58 6.37
CA VAL A 167 -3.73 8.86 5.65
C VAL A 167 -2.29 9.12 5.21
N ARG A 168 -1.34 8.85 6.10
CA ARG A 168 0.09 9.03 5.83
C ARG A 168 0.72 7.82 5.15
N ARG A 169 0.02 6.69 5.12
CA ARG A 169 0.53 5.39 4.65
C ARG A 169 1.78 4.95 5.41
N VAL A 170 1.81 5.22 6.70
CA VAL A 170 2.94 4.87 7.56
C VAL A 170 2.49 3.82 8.56
N VAL A 171 3.20 2.69 8.57
CA VAL A 171 3.05 1.67 9.61
C VAL A 171 4.12 1.87 10.67
N ARG A 172 3.70 1.86 11.93
CA ARG A 172 4.60 1.74 13.07
C ARG A 172 4.60 0.30 13.54
N ILE A 173 5.78 -0.29 13.64
CA ILE A 173 5.98 -1.67 14.05
C ILE A 173 6.85 -1.68 15.30
N THR A 174 6.44 -2.44 16.32
CA THR A 174 7.25 -2.77 17.50
C THR A 174 7.49 -4.27 17.51
N TRP A 175 8.76 -4.69 17.56
CA TRP A 175 9.10 -6.11 17.49
C TRP A 175 10.30 -6.47 18.38
N GLU A 176 10.46 -7.76 18.64
CA GLU A 176 11.64 -8.33 19.32
C GLU A 176 12.69 -8.76 18.30
N PRO A 177 13.83 -8.07 18.20
CA PRO A 177 14.85 -8.40 17.21
C PRO A 177 15.54 -9.75 17.46
N ALA A 178 15.38 -10.31 18.64
CA ALA A 178 15.87 -11.65 18.97
C ALA A 178 14.98 -12.77 18.42
N GLU A 179 13.69 -12.50 18.18
CA GLU A 179 12.72 -13.49 17.69
C GLU A 179 12.49 -13.40 16.18
N ILE A 180 12.51 -12.19 15.61
CA ILE A 180 12.23 -11.98 14.19
C ILE A 180 13.06 -10.82 13.64
N SER A 181 13.62 -11.00 12.43
CA SER A 181 14.35 -9.95 11.72
C SER A 181 13.39 -8.95 11.06
N LEU A 182 13.84 -7.71 10.87
CA LEU A 182 13.04 -6.68 10.21
C LEU A 182 12.80 -7.02 8.73
N SER A 183 13.79 -7.61 8.06
CA SER A 183 13.68 -8.09 6.67
C SER A 183 12.56 -9.11 6.47
N ARG A 184 12.26 -9.91 7.51
CA ARG A 184 11.17 -10.89 7.47
C ARG A 184 9.80 -10.26 7.71
N ILE A 185 9.74 -9.11 8.36
CA ILE A 185 8.50 -8.37 8.60
C ILE A 185 8.14 -7.54 7.36
N ALA A 186 9.15 -7.00 6.65
CA ALA A 186 8.99 -6.15 5.46
C ALA A 186 8.63 -6.94 4.19
#